data_68fdebbe9e9bddb6c3ad78784504bb83
#
_entry.id   68fdebbe9e9bddb6c3ad78784504bb83
#
_cell.length_a   1.000
_cell.length_b   1.000
_cell.length_c   1.000
_cell.angle_alpha   90.00
_cell.angle_beta   90.00
_cell.angle_gamma   90.00
#
_symmetry.space_group_name_H-M   'P 1'
#
loop_
_entity.id
_entity.type
_entity.pdbx_description
1 polymer ?
#
loop_
_entity_poly.entity_id
_entity_poly.type
_entity_poly.pdbx_seq_one_letter_code
_entity_poly.pdbx_strand_id
1 'polypeptide(L)'
;MCDISKLLRNFAQIFKEIVMRKRFIHILWAVFGTGILTVILAFVAIWFGKIGYMPDIEDLQNPINRFATQVYSADGKVLGTWNLNKENRIVIPYKKMSPYLIKALVATEDERFYEHSGIDFRALGRAIVKRGILGQTNAGGGSTITQQLAKQLYSEKANSTMERLLQKPIEWVIAVKLERYYTKEEILALYLNYFDFLHNAVGI
;
A
#
# COMPACT_ATOMS: atom_id res chain seq x y z
N MET A 1 1.67 23.41 69.20
CA MET A 1 0.67 22.38 68.85
C MET A 1 0.62 22.31 67.37
N CYS A 2 1.14 21.22 66.83
CA CYS A 2 1.14 21.02 65.35
C CYS A 2 -0.32 20.76 64.91
N ASP A 3 -0.81 21.52 63.95
CA ASP A 3 -2.21 21.41 63.48
C ASP A 3 -2.44 20.14 62.65
N ILE A 4 -2.77 19.07 63.39
CA ILE A 4 -3.03 17.73 62.87
C ILE A 4 -4.08 17.80 61.73
N SER A 5 -5.05 18.72 61.81
CA SER A 5 -6.10 18.92 60.82
C SER A 5 -5.56 19.42 59.47
N LYS A 6 -4.50 20.20 59.49
CA LYS A 6 -3.82 20.72 58.29
C LYS A 6 -2.98 19.65 57.62
N LEU A 7 -2.34 18.79 58.43
CA LEU A 7 -1.55 17.65 57.93
C LEU A 7 -2.44 16.61 57.24
N LEU A 8 -3.60 16.29 57.84
CA LEU A 8 -4.58 15.35 57.26
C LEU A 8 -5.17 15.88 55.94
N ARG A 9 -5.46 17.17 55.85
CA ARG A 9 -5.94 17.79 54.58
C ARG A 9 -4.90 17.72 53.49
N ASN A 10 -3.65 18.02 53.76
CA ASN A 10 -2.57 17.91 52.79
C ASN A 10 -2.37 16.45 52.30
N PHE A 11 -2.44 15.50 53.22
CA PHE A 11 -2.33 14.07 52.87
C PHE A 11 -3.49 13.60 51.97
N ALA A 12 -4.72 14.01 52.27
CA ALA A 12 -5.89 13.72 51.47
C ALA A 12 -5.80 14.34 50.08
N GLN A 13 -5.24 15.55 49.96
CA GLN A 13 -5.05 16.22 48.70
C GLN A 13 -4.00 15.51 47.83
N ILE A 14 -2.84 15.14 48.39
CA ILE A 14 -1.79 14.37 47.70
C ILE A 14 -2.32 13.00 47.24
N PHE A 15 -3.07 12.32 48.10
CA PHE A 15 -3.66 11.02 47.77
C PHE A 15 -4.66 11.13 46.61
N LYS A 16 -5.50 12.19 46.63
CA LYS A 16 -6.45 12.48 45.53
C LYS A 16 -5.72 12.76 44.21
N GLU A 17 -4.64 13.53 44.24
CA GLU A 17 -3.82 13.80 43.05
C GLU A 17 -3.17 12.53 42.49
N ILE A 18 -2.62 11.67 43.35
CA ILE A 18 -2.02 10.38 42.92
C ILE A 18 -3.07 9.46 42.30
N VAL A 19 -4.25 9.36 42.89
CA VAL A 19 -5.34 8.53 42.36
C VAL A 19 -5.87 9.07 41.02
N MET A 20 -6.04 10.38 40.90
CA MET A 20 -6.44 11.06 39.69
C MET A 20 -5.40 10.84 38.58
N ARG A 21 -4.12 10.95 38.88
CA ARG A 21 -3.02 10.71 37.92
C ARG A 21 -3.01 9.28 37.43
N LYS A 22 -3.20 8.28 38.30
CA LYS A 22 -3.32 6.86 37.90
C LYS A 22 -4.53 6.63 37.01
N ARG A 23 -5.69 7.16 37.34
CA ARG A 23 -6.91 7.06 36.52
C ARG A 23 -6.70 7.66 35.12
N PHE A 24 -6.06 8.82 35.04
CA PHE A 24 -5.74 9.48 33.78
C PHE A 24 -4.81 8.62 32.91
N ILE A 25 -3.78 8.00 33.49
CA ILE A 25 -2.88 7.09 32.79
C ILE A 25 -3.65 5.86 32.28
N HIS A 26 -4.54 5.26 33.08
CA HIS A 26 -5.35 4.14 32.62
C HIS A 26 -6.30 4.52 31.47
N ILE A 27 -6.91 5.69 31.52
CA ILE A 27 -7.74 6.21 30.43
C ILE A 27 -6.91 6.40 29.16
N LEU A 28 -5.71 6.98 29.27
CA LEU A 28 -4.78 7.14 28.14
C LEU A 28 -4.43 5.78 27.49
N TRP A 29 -4.10 4.78 28.30
CA TRP A 29 -3.81 3.42 27.80
C TRP A 29 -5.05 2.75 27.21
N ALA A 30 -6.22 2.97 27.78
CA ALA A 30 -7.47 2.44 27.23
C ALA A 30 -7.79 3.08 25.87
N VAL A 31 -7.65 4.40 25.73
CA VAL A 31 -7.84 5.12 24.45
C VAL A 31 -6.81 4.65 23.41
N PHE A 32 -5.56 4.51 23.80
CA PHE A 32 -4.50 4.01 22.92
C PHE A 32 -4.77 2.57 22.47
N GLY A 33 -5.13 1.69 23.42
CA GLY A 33 -5.44 0.29 23.11
C GLY A 33 -6.68 0.12 22.22
N THR A 34 -7.75 0.89 22.48
CA THR A 34 -8.93 0.91 21.63
C THR A 34 -8.61 1.46 20.24
N GLY A 35 -7.77 2.48 20.13
CA GLY A 35 -7.32 3.01 18.85
C GLY A 35 -6.57 1.95 18.01
N ILE A 36 -5.61 1.25 18.61
CA ILE A 36 -4.89 0.15 17.95
C ILE A 36 -5.86 -0.96 17.54
N LEU A 37 -6.75 -1.38 18.43
CA LEU A 37 -7.72 -2.43 18.13
C LEU A 37 -8.63 -2.05 16.96
N THR A 38 -9.08 -0.81 16.90
CA THR A 38 -9.90 -0.31 15.79
C THR A 38 -9.14 -0.39 14.46
N VAL A 39 -7.86 0.01 14.44
CA VAL A 39 -7.02 -0.08 13.24
C VAL A 39 -6.85 -1.55 12.81
N ILE A 40 -6.57 -2.46 13.74
CA ILE A 40 -6.43 -3.89 13.43
C ILE A 40 -7.75 -4.44 12.83
N LEU A 41 -8.89 -4.15 13.45
CA LEU A 41 -10.20 -4.59 12.98
C LEU A 41 -10.51 -4.02 11.58
N ALA A 42 -10.12 -2.78 11.30
CA ALA A 42 -10.27 -2.19 9.97
C ALA A 42 -9.45 -2.95 8.92
N PHE A 43 -8.18 -3.29 9.21
CA PHE A 43 -7.37 -4.10 8.30
C PHE A 43 -7.91 -5.51 8.10
N VAL A 44 -8.43 -6.14 9.15
CA VAL A 44 -9.11 -7.43 9.06
C VAL A 44 -10.36 -7.33 8.18
N ALA A 45 -11.17 -6.30 8.35
CA ALA A 45 -12.36 -6.07 7.54
C ALA A 45 -12.01 -5.82 6.06
N ILE A 46 -10.94 -5.07 5.78
CA ILE A 46 -10.40 -4.89 4.42
C ILE A 46 -9.93 -6.23 3.84
N TRP A 47 -9.21 -7.04 4.63
CA TRP A 47 -8.70 -8.35 4.18
C TRP A 47 -9.82 -9.28 3.72
N PHE A 48 -10.97 -9.25 4.40
CA PHE A 48 -12.16 -10.03 4.05
C PHE A 48 -13.10 -9.32 3.05
N GLY A 49 -12.70 -8.19 2.47
CA GLY A 49 -13.50 -7.47 1.49
C GLY A 49 -14.78 -6.81 2.03
N LYS A 50 -14.82 -6.55 3.35
CA LYS A 50 -15.95 -5.86 3.98
C LYS A 50 -15.87 -4.34 3.86
N ILE A 51 -14.67 -3.81 3.60
CA ILE A 51 -14.39 -2.39 3.41
C ILE A 51 -13.61 -2.24 2.11
N GLY A 52 -14.18 -1.49 1.15
CA GLY A 52 -13.60 -1.24 -0.15
C GLY A 52 -13.67 -2.44 -1.11
N TYR A 53 -13.26 -2.23 -2.34
CA TYR A 53 -13.16 -3.29 -3.33
C TYR A 53 -11.93 -4.17 -3.02
N MET A 54 -12.17 -5.45 -2.87
CA MET A 54 -11.12 -6.45 -2.71
C MET A 54 -11.27 -7.48 -3.84
N PRO A 55 -10.30 -7.58 -4.75
CA PRO A 55 -10.35 -8.56 -5.83
C PRO A 55 -10.35 -9.97 -5.28
N ASP A 56 -11.11 -10.84 -5.93
CA ASP A 56 -11.11 -12.27 -5.64
C ASP A 56 -9.78 -12.92 -6.04
N ILE A 57 -9.53 -14.14 -5.57
CA ILE A 57 -8.29 -14.88 -5.86
C ILE A 57 -8.14 -15.10 -7.36
N GLU A 58 -9.23 -15.36 -8.07
CA GLU A 58 -9.25 -15.56 -9.50
C GLU A 58 -8.87 -14.28 -10.27
N ASP A 59 -9.37 -13.13 -9.84
CA ASP A 59 -8.99 -11.81 -10.37
C ASP A 59 -7.53 -11.47 -10.08
N LEU A 60 -7.01 -11.90 -8.91
CA LEU A 60 -5.60 -11.71 -8.56
C LEU A 60 -4.68 -12.62 -9.37
N GLN A 61 -5.11 -13.83 -9.71
CA GLN A 61 -4.34 -14.79 -10.51
C GLN A 61 -4.37 -14.47 -12.00
N ASN A 62 -5.45 -13.84 -12.47
CA ASN A 62 -5.62 -13.40 -13.85
C ASN A 62 -6.02 -11.92 -13.91
N PRO A 63 -5.13 -10.99 -13.53
CA PRO A 63 -5.46 -9.57 -13.48
C PRO A 63 -5.83 -8.98 -14.84
N ILE A 64 -5.97 -9.82 -15.88
CA ILE A 64 -5.82 -9.40 -17.25
C ILE A 64 -6.89 -9.93 -18.19
N ASN A 65 -7.98 -9.23 -18.27
CA ASN A 65 -8.90 -9.34 -19.42
C ASN A 65 -8.72 -8.19 -20.44
N ARG A 66 -7.58 -7.47 -20.42
CA ARG A 66 -7.38 -6.25 -21.23
C ARG A 66 -6.27 -6.36 -22.26
N PHE A 67 -5.81 -7.58 -22.59
CA PHE A 67 -4.82 -7.76 -23.65
C PHE A 67 -5.43 -7.75 -25.04
N ALA A 68 -4.64 -7.26 -25.98
CA ALA A 68 -4.94 -7.43 -27.39
C ALA A 68 -4.75 -8.89 -27.80
N THR A 69 -5.73 -9.45 -28.48
CA THR A 69 -5.61 -10.78 -29.10
C THR A 69 -4.81 -10.64 -30.38
N GLN A 70 -3.68 -11.33 -30.48
CA GLN A 70 -2.91 -11.39 -31.72
C GLN A 70 -3.54 -12.41 -32.69
N VAL A 71 -3.81 -11.97 -33.88
CA VAL A 71 -4.32 -12.82 -34.96
C VAL A 71 -3.16 -13.24 -35.86
N TYR A 72 -2.96 -14.53 -36.01
CA TYR A 72 -1.88 -15.09 -36.82
C TYR A 72 -2.44 -15.71 -38.09
N SER A 73 -1.67 -15.65 -39.19
CA SER A 73 -1.90 -16.43 -40.37
C SER A 73 -1.49 -17.89 -40.16
N ALA A 74 -1.90 -18.78 -41.08
CA ALA A 74 -1.57 -20.20 -41.00
C ALA A 74 -0.06 -20.49 -41.05
N ASP A 75 0.74 -19.56 -41.59
CA ASP A 75 2.21 -19.59 -41.63
C ASP A 75 2.87 -18.92 -40.41
N GLY A 76 2.08 -18.57 -39.37
CA GLY A 76 2.56 -18.03 -38.12
C GLY A 76 2.93 -16.54 -38.13
N LYS A 77 2.59 -15.80 -39.20
CA LYS A 77 2.81 -14.36 -39.26
C LYS A 77 1.67 -13.61 -38.56
N VAL A 78 2.02 -12.57 -37.83
CA VAL A 78 1.05 -11.67 -37.19
C VAL A 78 0.28 -10.90 -38.26
N LEU A 79 -1.02 -11.15 -38.40
CA LEU A 79 -1.92 -10.43 -39.31
C LEU A 79 -2.42 -9.12 -38.72
N GLY A 80 -2.54 -9.08 -37.42
CA GLY A 80 -3.00 -7.90 -36.69
C GLY A 80 -3.26 -8.18 -35.22
N THR A 81 -3.70 -7.16 -34.51
CA THR A 81 -4.11 -7.25 -33.11
C THR A 81 -5.55 -6.79 -32.96
N TRP A 82 -6.36 -7.55 -32.24
CA TRP A 82 -7.72 -7.16 -31.91
C TRP A 82 -7.80 -6.82 -30.45
N ASN A 83 -8.35 -5.65 -30.12
CA ASN A 83 -8.63 -5.21 -28.77
C ASN A 83 -10.04 -4.64 -28.63
N LEU A 84 -10.65 -4.86 -27.46
CA LEU A 84 -11.96 -4.28 -27.12
C LEU A 84 -11.86 -2.82 -26.68
N ASN A 85 -10.69 -2.36 -26.20
CA ASN A 85 -10.52 -1.12 -25.44
C ASN A 85 -9.50 -0.11 -26.02
N LYS A 86 -9.16 -0.16 -27.29
CA LYS A 86 -8.12 0.68 -27.95
C LYS A 86 -6.71 0.56 -27.35
N GLU A 87 -6.48 -0.35 -26.42
CA GLU A 87 -5.19 -0.57 -25.77
C GLU A 87 -4.51 -1.79 -26.39
N ASN A 88 -3.56 -1.54 -27.28
CA ASN A 88 -2.80 -2.57 -28.00
C ASN A 88 -1.66 -3.11 -27.13
N ARG A 89 -1.97 -3.84 -26.05
CA ARG A 89 -0.96 -4.39 -25.15
C ARG A 89 -0.55 -5.79 -25.56
N ILE A 90 0.74 -5.96 -25.82
CA ILE A 90 1.37 -7.26 -26.02
C ILE A 90 2.17 -7.57 -24.76
N VAL A 91 1.88 -8.70 -24.10
CA VAL A 91 2.60 -9.10 -22.90
C VAL A 91 4.02 -9.51 -23.25
N ILE A 92 4.98 -8.85 -22.63
CA ILE A 92 6.38 -9.24 -22.71
C ILE A 92 6.73 -10.04 -21.45
N PRO A 93 7.13 -11.31 -21.57
CA PRO A 93 7.55 -12.10 -20.42
C PRO A 93 8.85 -11.55 -19.84
N TYR A 94 9.04 -11.66 -18.50
CA TYR A 94 10.20 -11.15 -17.78
C TYR A 94 11.54 -11.48 -18.44
N LYS A 95 11.70 -12.72 -18.92
CA LYS A 95 12.94 -13.19 -19.57
C LYS A 95 13.30 -12.44 -20.86
N LYS A 96 12.33 -11.77 -21.49
CA LYS A 96 12.55 -10.95 -22.71
C LYS A 96 12.77 -9.48 -22.40
N MET A 97 12.62 -9.06 -21.14
CA MET A 97 12.85 -7.69 -20.70
C MET A 97 14.33 -7.40 -20.53
N SER A 98 14.74 -6.17 -20.82
CA SER A 98 16.12 -5.75 -20.59
C SER A 98 16.48 -5.78 -19.10
N PRO A 99 17.59 -6.45 -18.70
CA PRO A 99 18.04 -6.43 -17.31
C PRO A 99 18.36 -5.02 -16.80
N TYR A 100 18.75 -4.12 -17.69
CA TYR A 100 19.03 -2.73 -17.34
C TYR A 100 17.76 -1.96 -17.00
N LEU A 101 16.66 -2.23 -17.71
CA LEU A 101 15.34 -1.66 -17.41
C LEU A 101 14.85 -2.10 -16.04
N ILE A 102 14.96 -3.39 -15.73
CA ILE A 102 14.59 -3.95 -14.43
C ILE A 102 15.41 -3.28 -13.31
N LYS A 103 16.73 -3.20 -13.48
CA LYS A 103 17.61 -2.55 -12.49
C LYS A 103 17.28 -1.08 -12.32
N ALA A 104 17.02 -0.34 -13.39
CA ALA A 104 16.66 1.05 -13.34
C ALA A 104 15.33 1.25 -12.60
N LEU A 105 14.30 0.44 -12.90
CA LEU A 105 13.01 0.48 -12.22
C LEU A 105 13.17 0.26 -10.72
N VAL A 106 13.85 -0.81 -10.32
CA VAL A 106 14.05 -1.14 -8.90
C VAL A 106 14.85 -0.04 -8.20
N ALA A 107 15.91 0.48 -8.80
CA ALA A 107 16.73 1.53 -8.20
C ALA A 107 15.99 2.86 -8.04
N THR A 108 15.03 3.18 -8.92
CA THR A 108 14.30 4.45 -8.88
C THR A 108 13.04 4.40 -8.04
N GLU A 109 12.28 3.32 -8.14
CA GLU A 109 10.96 3.23 -7.51
C GLU A 109 10.99 2.52 -6.15
N ASP A 110 11.83 1.48 -6.02
CA ASP A 110 11.82 0.62 -4.84
C ASP A 110 13.15 -0.12 -4.65
N GLU A 111 14.17 0.59 -4.18
CA GLU A 111 15.55 0.09 -4.02
C GLU A 111 15.61 -1.25 -3.24
N ARG A 112 14.68 -1.45 -2.30
CA ARG A 112 14.60 -2.64 -1.46
C ARG A 112 13.51 -3.62 -1.86
N PHE A 113 13.09 -3.60 -3.12
CA PHE A 113 12.00 -4.42 -3.65
C PHE A 113 12.12 -5.90 -3.28
N TYR A 114 13.32 -6.44 -3.28
CA TYR A 114 13.57 -7.85 -2.97
C TYR A 114 13.62 -8.17 -1.47
N GLU A 115 13.60 -7.16 -0.59
CA GLU A 115 13.74 -7.34 0.86
C GLU A 115 12.42 -7.34 1.63
N HIS A 116 11.31 -6.96 0.99
CA HIS A 116 10.00 -6.87 1.64
C HIS A 116 8.92 -7.65 0.88
N SER A 117 7.76 -7.85 1.51
CA SER A 117 6.60 -8.57 0.95
C SER A 117 5.43 -7.63 0.72
N GLY A 118 5.57 -6.68 -0.20
CA GLY A 118 4.55 -5.72 -0.62
C GLY A 118 4.57 -4.39 0.14
N ILE A 119 5.04 -4.34 1.38
CA ILE A 119 5.14 -3.11 2.16
C ILE A 119 6.58 -2.94 2.67
N ASP A 120 7.20 -1.82 2.34
CA ASP A 120 8.47 -1.41 2.92
C ASP A 120 8.24 -0.49 4.13
N PHE A 121 8.21 -1.08 5.33
CA PHE A 121 8.00 -0.33 6.58
C PHE A 121 9.11 0.69 6.87
N ARG A 122 10.34 0.46 6.39
CA ARG A 122 11.45 1.41 6.58
C ARG A 122 11.29 2.63 5.67
N ALA A 123 10.90 2.43 4.40
CA ALA A 123 10.61 3.53 3.49
C ALA A 123 9.37 4.30 3.96
N LEU A 124 8.33 3.61 4.43
CA LEU A 124 7.14 4.23 4.98
C LEU A 124 7.47 5.09 6.21
N GLY A 125 8.22 4.55 7.18
CA GLY A 125 8.66 5.29 8.36
C GLY A 125 9.50 6.52 8.01
N ARG A 126 10.44 6.36 7.07
CA ARG A 126 11.23 7.48 6.53
C ARG A 126 10.34 8.56 5.90
N ALA A 127 9.36 8.16 5.09
CA ALA A 127 8.45 9.09 4.43
C ALA A 127 7.57 9.85 5.43
N ILE A 128 7.06 9.18 6.46
CA ILE A 128 6.26 9.79 7.53
C ILE A 128 7.10 10.83 8.29
N VAL A 129 8.32 10.48 8.70
CA VAL A 129 9.19 11.40 9.43
C VAL A 129 9.61 12.59 8.56
N LYS A 130 10.14 12.33 7.38
CA LYS A 130 10.68 13.39 6.52
C LYS A 130 9.60 14.29 5.93
N ARG A 131 8.51 13.73 5.41
CA ARG A 131 7.41 14.52 4.83
C ARG A 131 6.42 15.01 5.86
N GLY A 132 5.99 14.13 6.80
CA GLY A 132 4.95 14.45 7.76
C GLY A 132 5.42 15.35 8.88
N ILE A 133 6.63 15.11 9.44
CA ILE A 133 7.15 15.86 10.58
C ILE A 133 8.08 16.99 10.14
N LEU A 134 9.01 16.72 9.20
CA LEU A 134 10.03 17.69 8.78
C LEU A 134 9.62 18.53 7.57
N GLY A 135 8.46 18.29 6.97
CA GLY A 135 7.94 19.06 5.81
C GLY A 135 8.78 18.94 4.54
N GLN A 136 9.68 17.97 4.43
CA GLN A 136 10.57 17.79 3.28
C GLN A 136 9.83 17.16 2.12
N THR A 137 9.45 17.94 1.11
CA THR A 137 8.72 17.46 -0.09
C THR A 137 9.54 16.53 -0.98
N ASN A 138 10.88 16.68 -0.99
CA ASN A 138 11.81 15.91 -1.82
C ASN A 138 12.28 14.59 -1.23
N ALA A 139 11.64 14.10 -0.18
CA ALA A 139 12.10 12.95 0.61
C ALA A 139 11.80 11.57 -0.01
N GLY A 140 11.55 11.47 -1.31
CA GLY A 140 11.20 10.22 -1.98
C GLY A 140 9.82 9.67 -1.59
N GLY A 141 9.29 8.72 -2.34
CA GLY A 141 8.04 8.01 -2.02
C GLY A 141 8.24 6.94 -0.94
N GLY A 142 7.15 6.59 -0.27
CA GLY A 142 7.10 5.42 0.63
C GLY A 142 6.27 4.27 0.05
N SER A 143 5.85 4.37 -1.23
CA SER A 143 5.08 3.33 -1.90
C SER A 143 6.01 2.38 -2.65
N THR A 144 5.77 1.08 -2.52
CA THR A 144 6.53 0.02 -3.22
C THR A 144 6.02 -0.17 -4.65
N ILE A 145 6.81 -0.86 -5.49
CA ILE A 145 6.39 -1.27 -6.85
C ILE A 145 5.09 -2.07 -6.78
N THR A 146 4.96 -3.01 -5.83
CA THR A 146 3.76 -3.84 -5.67
C THR A 146 2.53 -3.02 -5.26
N GLN A 147 2.69 -1.98 -4.42
CA GLN A 147 1.60 -1.06 -4.08
C GLN A 147 1.17 -0.20 -5.26
N GLN A 148 2.13 0.24 -6.09
CA GLN A 148 1.82 0.98 -7.31
C GLN A 148 1.07 0.10 -8.31
N LEU A 149 1.48 -1.17 -8.47
CA LEU A 149 0.78 -2.15 -9.29
C LEU A 149 -0.64 -2.42 -8.76
N ALA A 150 -0.79 -2.65 -7.45
CA ALA A 150 -2.09 -2.85 -6.81
C ALA A 150 -3.04 -1.67 -7.07
N LYS A 151 -2.53 -0.45 -6.93
CA LYS A 151 -3.29 0.76 -7.25
C LYS A 151 -3.72 0.80 -8.71
N GLN A 152 -2.84 0.48 -9.65
CA GLN A 152 -3.11 0.56 -11.08
C GLN A 152 -4.15 -0.47 -11.54
N LEU A 153 -4.09 -1.67 -10.99
CA LEU A 153 -4.99 -2.76 -11.37
C LEU A 153 -6.38 -2.65 -10.72
N TYR A 154 -6.45 -2.18 -9.47
CA TYR A 154 -7.63 -2.36 -8.62
C TYR A 154 -8.16 -1.09 -7.95
N SER A 155 -7.46 0.04 -8.05
CA SER A 155 -7.95 1.30 -7.46
C SER A 155 -8.56 2.21 -8.52
N GLU A 156 -9.75 2.71 -8.25
CA GLU A 156 -10.36 3.76 -9.04
C GLU A 156 -9.65 5.11 -8.83
N LYS A 157 -9.84 6.04 -9.77
CA LYS A 157 -9.30 7.40 -9.62
C LYS A 157 -9.98 8.09 -8.46
N ALA A 158 -9.22 8.42 -7.42
CA ALA A 158 -9.73 9.19 -6.29
C ALA A 158 -10.02 10.63 -6.70
N ASN A 159 -11.21 11.12 -6.35
CA ASN A 159 -11.65 12.48 -6.65
C ASN A 159 -11.22 13.48 -5.57
N SER A 160 -10.80 13.01 -4.41
CA SER A 160 -10.36 13.83 -3.28
C SER A 160 -9.13 13.27 -2.56
N THR A 161 -8.43 14.13 -1.83
CA THR A 161 -7.27 13.73 -0.99
C THR A 161 -7.69 12.75 0.11
N MET A 162 -8.88 12.94 0.68
CA MET A 162 -9.40 12.06 1.74
C MET A 162 -9.69 10.66 1.19
N GLU A 163 -10.33 10.56 0.05
CA GLU A 163 -10.60 9.30 -0.64
C GLU A 163 -9.28 8.57 -0.95
N ARG A 164 -8.26 9.29 -1.41
CA ARG A 164 -6.93 8.75 -1.65
C ARG A 164 -6.25 8.20 -0.40
N LEU A 165 -6.44 8.85 0.76
CA LEU A 165 -5.93 8.35 2.05
C LEU A 165 -6.64 7.07 2.47
N LEU A 166 -7.96 6.97 2.25
CA LEU A 166 -8.74 5.78 2.57
C LEU A 166 -8.46 4.60 1.64
N GLN A 167 -8.01 4.84 0.41
CA GLN A 167 -7.60 3.80 -0.53
C GLN A 167 -6.26 3.15 -0.13
N LYS A 168 -5.36 3.87 0.55
CA LYS A 168 -4.02 3.36 0.89
C LYS A 168 -4.00 2.04 1.67
N PRO A 169 -4.80 1.86 2.74
CA PRO A 169 -4.87 0.58 3.44
C PRO A 169 -5.31 -0.57 2.54
N ILE A 170 -6.21 -0.31 1.58
CA ILE A 170 -6.70 -1.31 0.63
C ILE A 170 -5.57 -1.69 -0.34
N GLU A 171 -4.86 -0.72 -0.91
CA GLU A 171 -3.68 -0.94 -1.75
C GLU A 171 -2.61 -1.78 -1.03
N TRP A 172 -2.39 -1.55 0.27
CA TRP A 172 -1.44 -2.32 1.07
C TRP A 172 -1.85 -3.78 1.22
N VAL A 173 -3.13 -4.03 1.51
CA VAL A 173 -3.65 -5.40 1.62
C VAL A 173 -3.57 -6.13 0.29
N ILE A 174 -3.93 -5.48 -0.82
CA ILE A 174 -3.82 -6.06 -2.16
C ILE A 174 -2.35 -6.34 -2.50
N ALA A 175 -1.43 -5.42 -2.21
CA ALA A 175 0.00 -5.61 -2.44
C ALA A 175 0.55 -6.85 -1.70
N VAL A 176 0.17 -7.03 -0.42
CA VAL A 176 0.56 -8.21 0.35
C VAL A 176 -0.05 -9.50 -0.22
N LYS A 177 -1.28 -9.45 -0.73
CA LYS A 177 -1.89 -10.59 -1.43
C LYS A 177 -1.16 -10.91 -2.73
N LEU A 178 -0.84 -9.91 -3.56
CA LEU A 178 -0.08 -10.10 -4.80
C LEU A 178 1.26 -10.79 -4.53
N GLU A 179 2.01 -10.35 -3.52
CA GLU A 179 3.30 -10.97 -3.14
C GLU A 179 3.19 -12.42 -2.62
N ARG A 180 1.99 -12.87 -2.30
CA ARG A 180 1.74 -14.28 -1.95
C ARG A 180 1.47 -15.16 -3.16
N TYR A 181 0.96 -14.58 -4.26
CA TYR A 181 0.57 -15.32 -5.46
C TYR A 181 1.63 -15.23 -6.56
N TYR A 182 2.39 -14.14 -6.60
CA TYR A 182 3.37 -13.86 -7.65
C TYR A 182 4.80 -13.80 -7.09
N THR A 183 5.73 -14.28 -7.88
CA THR A 183 7.16 -14.07 -7.65
C THR A 183 7.54 -12.60 -7.92
N LYS A 184 8.67 -12.18 -7.39
CA LYS A 184 9.20 -10.84 -7.66
C LYS A 184 9.37 -10.54 -9.15
N GLU A 185 9.82 -11.53 -9.91
CA GLU A 185 9.99 -11.41 -11.36
C GLU A 185 8.64 -11.22 -12.08
N GLU A 186 7.61 -11.96 -11.66
CA GLU A 186 6.26 -11.82 -12.22
C GLU A 186 5.65 -10.46 -11.86
N ILE A 187 5.86 -9.95 -10.63
CA ILE A 187 5.40 -8.62 -10.23
C ILE A 187 6.05 -7.53 -11.09
N LEU A 188 7.37 -7.62 -11.34
CA LEU A 188 8.07 -6.68 -12.21
C LEU A 188 7.57 -6.76 -13.65
N ALA A 189 7.31 -7.97 -14.14
CA ALA A 189 6.75 -8.16 -15.48
C ALA A 189 5.33 -7.57 -15.59
N LEU A 190 4.48 -7.83 -14.60
CA LEU A 190 3.14 -7.23 -14.51
C LEU A 190 3.24 -5.70 -14.47
N TYR A 191 4.09 -5.15 -13.61
CA TYR A 191 4.27 -3.71 -13.50
C TYR A 191 4.64 -3.09 -14.84
N LEU A 192 5.68 -3.58 -15.49
CA LEU A 192 6.16 -3.04 -16.77
C LEU A 192 5.17 -3.22 -17.93
N ASN A 193 4.37 -4.29 -17.92
CA ASN A 193 3.33 -4.51 -18.93
C ASN A 193 2.07 -3.67 -18.72
N TYR A 194 1.82 -3.18 -17.47
CA TYR A 194 0.58 -2.49 -17.13
C TYR A 194 0.73 -1.04 -16.77
N PHE A 195 1.92 -0.61 -16.39
CA PHE A 195 2.13 0.74 -15.91
C PHE A 195 1.86 1.77 -17.01
N ASP A 196 1.13 2.81 -16.67
CA ASP A 196 0.91 3.96 -17.53
C ASP A 196 2.09 4.92 -17.40
N PHE A 197 2.96 4.94 -18.40
CA PHE A 197 4.13 5.80 -18.48
C PHE A 197 3.82 7.22 -18.98
N LEU A 198 2.54 7.61 -19.01
CA LEU A 198 2.03 8.88 -19.53
C LEU A 198 2.04 8.95 -21.08
N HIS A 199 1.37 9.97 -21.61
CA HIS A 199 1.29 10.23 -23.06
C HIS A 199 0.73 9.05 -23.88
N ASN A 200 -0.20 8.27 -23.32
CA ASN A 200 -0.77 7.06 -23.90
C ASN A 200 0.23 5.90 -24.10
N ALA A 201 1.40 5.96 -23.45
CA ALA A 201 2.35 4.87 -23.40
C ALA A 201 2.02 3.95 -22.21
N VAL A 202 1.27 2.90 -22.46
CA VAL A 202 0.90 1.91 -21.45
C VAL A 202 1.64 0.63 -21.71
N GLY A 203 2.45 0.21 -20.73
CA GLY A 203 3.37 -0.91 -20.88
C GLY A 203 4.61 -0.57 -21.71
N ILE A 204 5.48 -1.56 -21.92
CA ILE A 204 6.75 -1.47 -22.64
C ILE A 204 6.70 -2.19 -23.96
#